data_081d2c726f2ac8354e789716f37bee76
#
_entry.id   081d2c726f2ac8354e789716f37bee76
#
_cell.length_a   1.000
_cell.length_b   1.000
_cell.length_c   1.000
_cell.angle_alpha   90.00
_cell.angle_beta   90.00
_cell.angle_gamma   90.00
#
_symmetry.space_group_name_H-M   'P 1'
#
loop_
_entity.id
_entity.type
_entity.pdbx_description
1 polymer ?
#
loop_
_entity_poly.entity_id
_entity_poly.type
_entity_poly.pdbx_seq_one_letter_code
_entity_poly.pdbx_strand_id
1 'polypeptide(L)'
;MEFGRVDDVRVWVPQLKRENIAGNMPIVEMLRSFAAEKQATPAQVSLAWMLRKYTNVVPIPGSKNKERIMENLRACEVQLTDEEFDRLDSELDRLPVYGIRGHAETEQTSFGNNWLKQK
;
A
#
# COMPACT_ATOMS: atom_id res chain seq x y z
N MET A 1 6.56 -15.11 -2.09
CA MET A 1 6.15 -15.01 -0.67
C MET A 1 5.08 -16.06 -0.44
N GLU A 2 5.34 -16.98 0.44
CA GLU A 2 4.35 -18.00 0.83
C GLU A 2 4.07 -17.84 2.33
N PHE A 3 2.80 -17.80 2.68
CA PHE A 3 2.34 -17.80 4.05
C PHE A 3 2.01 -19.26 4.40
N GLY A 4 2.83 -19.91 5.23
CA GLY A 4 2.86 -21.36 5.34
C GLY A 4 2.33 -21.96 6.64
N ARG A 5 1.65 -21.21 7.48
CA ARG A 5 1.01 -21.75 8.69
C ARG A 5 -0.49 -21.79 8.54
N VAL A 6 -1.10 -22.88 8.97
CA VAL A 6 -2.56 -23.10 8.91
C VAL A 6 -3.35 -22.04 9.72
N ASP A 7 -2.68 -21.43 10.70
CA ASP A 7 -3.22 -20.38 11.56
C ASP A 7 -2.91 -18.94 11.07
N ASP A 8 -2.23 -18.81 9.94
CA ASP A 8 -1.90 -17.50 9.38
C ASP A 8 -3.08 -16.96 8.56
N VAL A 9 -3.80 -16.00 9.14
CA VAL A 9 -4.97 -15.37 8.51
C VAL A 9 -4.68 -14.76 7.12
N ARG A 10 -3.41 -14.47 6.82
CA ARG A 10 -3.00 -13.90 5.53
C ARG A 10 -3.25 -14.84 4.36
N VAL A 11 -3.29 -16.16 4.59
CA VAL A 11 -3.60 -17.16 3.54
C VAL A 11 -5.01 -17.00 2.98
N TRP A 12 -5.91 -16.39 3.76
CA TRP A 12 -7.30 -16.17 3.37
C TRP A 12 -7.55 -14.84 2.66
N VAL A 13 -6.56 -13.95 2.63
CA VAL A 13 -6.67 -12.64 1.98
C VAL A 13 -6.43 -12.79 0.47
N PRO A 14 -7.43 -12.49 -0.38
CA PRO A 14 -7.28 -12.66 -1.84
C PRO A 14 -6.11 -11.91 -2.45
N GLN A 15 -5.78 -10.71 -1.98
CA GLN A 15 -4.62 -9.95 -2.46
C GLN A 15 -3.30 -10.67 -2.21
N LEU A 16 -3.24 -11.56 -1.22
CA LEU A 16 -2.04 -12.30 -0.84
C LEU A 16 -1.97 -13.68 -1.48
N LYS A 17 -2.90 -14.04 -2.36
CA LYS A 17 -2.78 -15.22 -3.20
C LYS A 17 -1.64 -15.04 -4.20
N ARG A 18 -0.94 -16.15 -4.50
CA ARG A 18 0.26 -16.16 -5.33
C ARG A 18 0.09 -15.44 -6.67
N GLU A 19 -1.01 -15.70 -7.37
CA GLU A 19 -1.34 -15.06 -8.63
C GLU A 19 -1.54 -13.55 -8.49
N ASN A 20 -2.20 -13.11 -7.41
CA ASN A 20 -2.46 -11.69 -7.17
C ASN A 20 -1.21 -10.96 -6.68
N ILE A 21 -0.36 -11.60 -5.89
CA ILE A 21 0.97 -11.07 -5.54
C ILE A 21 1.78 -10.81 -6.81
N ALA A 22 1.83 -11.78 -7.72
CA ALA A 22 2.54 -11.63 -8.98
C ALA A 22 1.95 -10.48 -9.83
N GLY A 23 0.62 -10.37 -9.90
CA GLY A 23 -0.06 -9.29 -10.62
C GLY A 23 0.15 -7.90 -10.02
N ASN A 24 0.35 -7.82 -8.69
CA ASN A 24 0.58 -6.56 -7.98
C ASN A 24 2.07 -6.16 -7.89
N MET A 25 3.00 -7.02 -8.32
CA MET A 25 4.44 -6.72 -8.29
C MET A 25 4.83 -5.45 -9.06
N PRO A 26 4.22 -5.09 -10.20
CA PRO A 26 4.52 -3.82 -10.88
C PRO A 26 4.34 -2.59 -9.99
N ILE A 27 3.36 -2.59 -9.09
CA ILE A 27 3.16 -1.51 -8.11
C ILE A 27 4.36 -1.43 -7.16
N VAL A 28 4.81 -2.57 -6.65
CA VAL A 28 5.96 -2.64 -5.74
C VAL A 28 7.24 -2.19 -6.43
N GLU A 29 7.46 -2.59 -7.67
CA GLU A 29 8.63 -2.20 -8.46
C GLU A 29 8.64 -0.70 -8.76
N MET A 30 7.50 -0.14 -9.12
CA MET A 30 7.35 1.30 -9.30
C MET A 30 7.66 2.07 -8.00
N LEU A 31 7.12 1.62 -6.87
CA LEU A 31 7.42 2.21 -5.57
C LEU A 31 8.90 2.08 -5.18
N ARG A 32 9.55 0.96 -5.50
CA ARG A 32 10.99 0.77 -5.26
C ARG A 32 11.83 1.76 -6.05
N SER A 33 11.52 1.95 -7.33
CA SER A 33 12.24 2.91 -8.18
C SER A 33 12.08 4.33 -7.65
N PHE A 34 10.87 4.71 -7.29
CA PHE A 34 10.58 6.01 -6.73
C PHE A 34 11.26 6.23 -5.37
N ALA A 35 11.25 5.21 -4.52
CA ALA A 35 11.89 5.24 -3.21
C ALA A 35 13.41 5.40 -3.32
N ALA A 36 14.04 4.76 -4.30
CA ALA A 36 15.47 4.91 -4.56
C ALA A 36 15.84 6.36 -4.92
N GLU A 37 15.02 7.03 -5.73
CA GLU A 37 15.22 8.46 -6.05
C GLU A 37 15.12 9.36 -4.81
N LYS A 38 14.28 8.99 -3.87
CA LYS A 38 14.04 9.75 -2.62
C LYS A 38 14.92 9.33 -1.45
N GLN A 39 15.80 8.33 -1.62
CA GLN A 39 16.59 7.73 -0.53
C GLN A 39 15.70 7.26 0.63
N ALA A 40 14.57 6.69 0.29
CA ALA A 40 13.55 6.19 1.22
C ALA A 40 13.24 4.72 0.92
N THR A 41 12.37 4.11 1.71
CA THR A 41 11.85 2.78 1.44
C THR A 41 10.49 2.85 0.71
N PRO A 42 10.08 1.79 0.00
CA PRO A 42 8.76 1.74 -0.60
C PRO A 42 7.61 1.97 0.39
N ALA A 43 7.74 1.43 1.61
CA ALA A 43 6.77 1.65 2.69
C ALA A 43 6.67 3.12 3.09
N GLN A 44 7.80 3.80 3.24
CA GLN A 44 7.84 5.23 3.55
C GLN A 44 7.21 6.09 2.44
N VAL A 45 7.51 5.79 1.19
CA VAL A 45 6.91 6.49 0.03
C VAL A 45 5.40 6.29 -0.01
N SER A 46 4.95 5.07 0.22
CA SER A 46 3.51 4.75 0.26
C SER A 46 2.78 5.52 1.36
N LEU A 47 3.35 5.58 2.55
CA LEU A 47 2.80 6.34 3.67
C LEU A 47 2.81 7.85 3.40
N ALA A 48 3.90 8.38 2.85
CA ALA A 48 4.02 9.80 2.49
C ALA A 48 3.00 10.21 1.43
N TRP A 49 2.79 9.35 0.42
CA TRP A 49 1.74 9.56 -0.59
C TRP A 49 0.36 9.61 0.05
N MET A 50 0.04 8.67 0.93
CA MET A 50 -1.26 8.62 1.61
C MET A 50 -1.50 9.86 2.47
N LEU A 51 -0.50 10.28 3.25
CA LEU A 51 -0.58 11.46 4.10
C LEU A 51 -0.78 12.75 3.31
N ARG A 52 -0.21 12.82 2.12
CA ARG A 52 -0.39 13.98 1.24
C ARG A 52 -1.73 13.97 0.51
N LYS A 53 -2.16 12.81 0.02
CA LYS A 53 -3.40 12.67 -0.75
C LYS A 53 -4.65 12.92 0.10
N TYR A 54 -4.61 12.50 1.34
CA TYR A 54 -5.76 12.53 2.24
C TYR A 54 -5.44 13.30 3.52
N THR A 55 -5.96 14.51 3.65
CA THR A 55 -5.65 15.42 4.75
C THR A 55 -6.15 14.97 6.12
N ASN A 56 -7.15 14.09 6.16
CA ASN A 56 -7.80 13.60 7.38
C ASN A 56 -7.54 12.11 7.65
N VAL A 57 -6.57 11.51 6.97
CA VAL A 57 -6.18 10.11 7.17
C VAL A 57 -5.07 10.03 8.21
N VAL A 58 -5.23 9.08 9.14
CA VAL A 58 -4.20 8.70 10.12
C VAL A 58 -3.84 7.25 9.85
N PRO A 59 -2.66 6.96 9.28
CA PRO A 59 -2.22 5.59 9.07
C PRO A 59 -1.88 4.91 10.40
N ILE A 60 -2.19 3.63 10.48
CA ILE A 60 -1.90 2.78 11.64
C ILE A 60 -1.05 1.58 11.22
N PRO A 61 0.20 1.77 10.79
CA PRO A 61 1.04 0.68 10.33
C PRO A 61 1.33 -0.31 11.47
N GLY A 62 0.94 -1.57 11.26
CA GLY A 62 1.16 -2.64 12.23
C GLY A 62 2.56 -3.20 12.14
N SER A 63 3.28 -3.25 13.27
CA SER A 63 4.57 -3.94 13.36
C SER A 63 4.91 -4.30 14.80
N LYS A 64 5.61 -5.41 14.96
CA LYS A 64 6.25 -5.81 16.21
C LYS A 64 7.76 -5.55 16.20
N ASN A 65 8.30 -5.13 15.08
CA ASN A 65 9.72 -4.91 14.87
C ASN A 65 10.04 -3.42 15.07
N LYS A 66 10.93 -3.11 16.02
CA LYS A 66 11.34 -1.74 16.34
C LYS A 66 11.87 -0.98 15.13
N GLU A 67 12.70 -1.63 14.32
CA GLU A 67 13.30 -0.99 13.13
C GLU A 67 12.23 -0.61 12.10
N ARG A 68 11.23 -1.46 11.88
CA ARG A 68 10.09 -1.17 11.00
C ARG A 68 9.19 -0.07 11.55
N ILE A 69 8.99 -0.03 12.86
CA ILE A 69 8.23 1.05 13.50
C ILE A 69 8.94 2.38 13.26
N MET A 70 10.26 2.43 13.45
CA MET A 70 11.07 3.62 13.20
C MET A 70 11.08 4.01 11.71
N GLU A 71 11.19 3.03 10.82
CA GLU A 71 11.08 3.22 9.38
C GLU A 71 9.74 3.89 9.03
N ASN A 72 8.63 3.37 9.54
CA ASN A 72 7.31 3.92 9.28
C ASN A 72 7.14 5.34 9.83
N LEU A 73 7.68 5.63 11.00
CA LEU A 73 7.67 6.98 11.58
C LEU A 73 8.44 7.98 10.71
N ARG A 74 9.56 7.57 10.13
CA ARG A 74 10.35 8.41 9.22
C ARG A 74 9.67 8.70 7.89
N ALA A 75 8.54 8.07 7.59
CA ALA A 75 7.73 8.45 6.44
C ALA A 75 7.29 9.92 6.48
N CYS A 76 7.15 10.50 7.68
CA CYS A 76 6.83 11.92 7.85
C CYS A 76 7.97 12.85 7.36
N GLU A 77 9.19 12.35 7.25
CA GLU A 77 10.35 13.10 6.75
C GLU A 77 10.46 13.06 5.21
N VAL A 78 9.74 12.14 4.57
CA VAL A 78 9.73 12.03 3.10
C VAL A 78 8.87 13.14 2.52
N GLN A 79 9.51 14.09 1.87
CA GLN A 79 8.83 15.20 1.20
C GLN A 79 8.68 14.92 -0.28
N LEU A 80 7.45 14.98 -0.77
CA LEU A 80 7.12 14.87 -2.18
C LEU A 80 6.86 16.27 -2.73
N THR A 81 7.55 16.66 -3.80
CA THR A 81 7.20 17.87 -4.54
C THR A 81 5.86 17.65 -5.25
N ASP A 82 5.24 18.72 -5.76
CA ASP A 82 3.97 18.62 -6.49
C ASP A 82 4.12 17.73 -7.72
N GLU A 83 5.22 17.88 -8.46
CA GLU A 83 5.52 17.08 -9.64
C GLU A 83 5.76 15.60 -9.29
N GLU A 84 6.50 15.35 -8.21
CA GLU A 84 6.75 13.98 -7.72
C GLU A 84 5.46 13.30 -7.27
N PHE A 85 4.62 14.03 -6.55
CA PHE A 85 3.32 13.52 -6.12
C PHE A 85 2.41 13.21 -7.32
N ASP A 86 2.30 14.12 -8.27
CA ASP A 86 1.46 13.95 -9.46
C ASP A 86 1.94 12.77 -10.30
N ARG A 87 3.27 12.61 -10.45
CA ARG A 87 3.85 11.45 -11.14
C ARG A 87 3.51 10.16 -10.43
N LEU A 88 3.73 10.08 -9.13
CA LEU A 88 3.43 8.90 -8.33
C LEU A 88 1.95 8.54 -8.34
N ASP A 89 1.08 9.52 -8.16
CA ASP A 89 -0.37 9.33 -8.14
C ASP A 89 -0.89 8.85 -9.51
N SER A 90 -0.38 9.40 -10.59
CA SER A 90 -0.71 9.01 -11.96
C SER A 90 -0.25 7.58 -12.28
N GLU A 91 0.95 7.21 -11.85
CA GLU A 91 1.46 5.84 -12.04
C GLU A 91 0.63 4.82 -11.25
N LEU A 92 0.22 5.15 -10.03
CA LEU A 92 -0.65 4.30 -9.22
C LEU A 92 -2.03 4.11 -9.88
N ASP A 93 -2.60 5.17 -10.45
CA ASP A 93 -3.89 5.10 -11.15
C ASP A 93 -3.83 4.23 -12.43
N ARG A 94 -2.67 4.15 -13.07
CA ARG A 94 -2.47 3.34 -14.28
C ARG A 94 -2.27 1.87 -14.00
N LEU A 95 -1.78 1.51 -12.81
CA LEU A 95 -1.47 0.13 -12.47
C LEU A 95 -2.71 -0.56 -11.87
N PRO A 96 -3.11 -1.72 -12.42
CA PRO A 96 -4.24 -2.47 -11.87
C PRO A 96 -3.88 -3.08 -10.52
N VAL A 97 -4.86 -3.16 -9.63
CA VAL A 97 -4.77 -3.86 -8.35
C VAL A 97 -5.55 -5.16 -8.44
N TYR A 98 -4.88 -6.27 -8.18
CA TYR A 98 -5.46 -7.61 -8.21
C TYR A 98 -5.81 -8.10 -6.81
N GLY A 99 -7.02 -8.64 -6.67
CA GLY A 99 -7.53 -9.18 -5.42
C GLY A 99 -8.14 -8.12 -4.51
N ILE A 100 -8.97 -8.59 -3.58
CA ILE A 100 -9.66 -7.78 -2.58
C ILE A 100 -9.00 -7.97 -1.21
N ARG A 101 -9.16 -7.02 -0.30
CA ARG A 101 -8.54 -7.07 1.03
C ARG A 101 -9.16 -8.08 1.98
N GLY A 102 -10.45 -8.38 1.81
CA GLY A 102 -11.19 -9.29 2.68
C GLY A 102 -11.79 -10.46 1.91
N HIS A 103 -12.55 -11.28 2.61
CA HIS A 103 -13.40 -12.28 1.96
C HIS A 103 -14.45 -11.62 1.08
N ALA A 104 -14.88 -12.30 0.01
CA ALA A 104 -15.93 -11.80 -0.89
C ALA A 104 -17.20 -11.39 -0.15
N GLU A 105 -17.54 -12.08 0.93
CA GLU A 105 -18.70 -11.75 1.77
C GLU A 105 -18.51 -10.47 2.59
N THR A 106 -17.28 -10.19 3.04
CA THR A 106 -16.96 -8.97 3.78
C THR A 106 -16.82 -7.75 2.88
N GLU A 107 -16.52 -7.94 1.60
CA GLU A 107 -16.38 -6.84 0.64
C GLU A 107 -17.72 -6.13 0.39
N GLN A 108 -18.83 -6.87 0.41
CA GLN A 108 -20.16 -6.29 0.26
C GLN A 108 -20.55 -5.34 1.39
N THR A 109 -19.97 -5.53 2.58
CA THR A 109 -20.23 -4.73 3.79
C THR A 109 -19.10 -3.75 4.12
N SER A 110 -17.99 -3.81 3.37
CA SER A 110 -16.84 -2.93 3.59
C SER A 110 -17.09 -1.52 3.06
N PHE A 111 -16.92 -0.53 3.92
CA PHE A 111 -16.97 0.89 3.54
C PHE A 111 -15.95 1.26 2.44
N GLY A 112 -14.88 0.47 2.28
CA GLY A 112 -13.81 0.74 1.33
C GLY A 112 -14.24 0.78 -0.14
N ASN A 113 -15.31 0.06 -0.51
CA ASN A 113 -15.76 0.00 -1.90
C ASN A 113 -16.74 1.10 -2.28
N ASN A 114 -17.42 1.72 -1.33
CA ASN A 114 -18.43 2.74 -1.63
C ASN A 114 -17.85 4.13 -1.88
N TRP A 115 -16.75 4.48 -1.22
CA TRP A 115 -16.18 5.82 -1.41
C TRP A 115 -15.26 5.92 -2.63
N LEU A 116 -14.67 4.81 -3.08
CA LEU A 116 -13.92 4.74 -4.34
C LEU A 116 -14.83 4.87 -5.58
N LYS A 117 -16.11 4.48 -5.44
CA LYS A 117 -17.09 4.61 -6.53
C LYS A 117 -17.73 6.00 -6.61
N GLN A 118 -17.49 6.86 -5.63
CA GLN A 118 -18.05 8.23 -5.59
C GLN A 118 -17.08 9.30 -6.13
N LYS A 119 -15.99 8.88 -6.72
CA LYS A 119 -15.09 9.77 -7.43
C LYS A 119 -15.42 9.67 -8.93
#